data_2b20dd7d76f1da9fc0f34f8218bdd819
#
_entry.id   2b20dd7d76f1da9fc0f34f8218bdd819
#
_cell.length_a   1.000
_cell.length_b   1.000
_cell.length_c   1.000
_cell.angle_alpha   90.00
_cell.angle_beta   90.00
_cell.angle_gamma   90.00
#
_symmetry.space_group_name_H-M   'P 1'
#
loop_
_entity.id
_entity.type
_entity.pdbx_description
1 polymer ?
#
loop_
_entity_poly.entity_id
_entity_poly.type
_entity_poly.pdbx_seq_one_letter_code
_entity_poly.pdbx_strand_id
1 'polypeptide(L)'
;MAQVTKKEVDVVVCGLGWAGSLMSIELALAGLDVRALERGGDRDYDEFAYPKPADEYAYAVRNKVFATPAEVAVTVRYNSSQTALPTRKWGAFAPGTGVGGSGLHWTAVLIRPTPTDIKLKTYVDEAYKPGILQDDMRVMDFPFSWEEIEPYYYKFELICGQSGNTGNLRGKILEGGDPFEGPRSEPYPLPALDDTLNNVMFKEVATKLGYHPFPNPSACVSRAWKNPYGNQIAPCNYCGYCSKYPCLNYSKASPQTAVMDSLKRMPNFSYEVNAEVIKVVLNDDKKTAKGVSYIDAQGNECFQPAKIVVLSSFQLYNVRLMLLSGIGKPYNPITEEGVVGRNYAFLSNGGATLFFKDKNFNPYATAGATGQMFNDISPGNFDGPSLGFLGGAKIHSSQATGTPISTALPKGTPTWGMGYKEGLEEWYGHSMKISITTTCQSYRDIYLDLDPNYNDHRGLPLLRMTFNWKENELKLQQHLKGIVGNIAKELNPDSMSMSFLPMGADFDLTKYVSTHNVGGAVMGDNPKTSALNKYLQSWDVHNVFVPGGNAFPQNFQANPTDTIGAITLMAAQAIKDQYLKNPGPLVQA
;
A
#
# COMPACT_ATOMS: atom_id res chain seq x y z
N MET A 1 11.27 -36.07 2.17
CA MET A 1 12.69 -35.75 2.45
C MET A 1 12.74 -35.28 3.91
N ALA A 2 13.87 -35.50 4.64
CA ALA A 2 13.99 -35.00 5.99
C ALA A 2 14.09 -33.46 5.97
N GLN A 3 13.41 -32.76 6.88
CA GLN A 3 13.47 -31.32 7.01
C GLN A 3 14.89 -30.86 7.41
N VAL A 4 15.41 -29.85 6.73
CA VAL A 4 16.73 -29.29 7.01
C VAL A 4 16.60 -28.20 8.08
N THR A 5 17.11 -28.44 9.28
CA THR A 5 17.12 -27.43 10.35
C THR A 5 18.34 -26.51 10.19
N LYS A 6 18.10 -25.21 10.14
CA LYS A 6 19.13 -24.16 10.07
C LYS A 6 19.60 -23.78 11.49
N LYS A 7 20.71 -23.01 11.57
CA LYS A 7 21.17 -22.43 12.84
C LYS A 7 20.12 -21.44 13.36
N GLU A 8 19.88 -21.46 14.68
CA GLU A 8 18.99 -20.48 15.33
C GLU A 8 19.52 -19.06 15.19
N VAL A 9 18.60 -18.11 14.99
CA VAL A 9 18.84 -16.66 14.96
C VAL A 9 18.00 -15.95 16.00
N ASP A 10 18.32 -14.69 16.30
CA ASP A 10 17.46 -13.89 17.20
C ASP A 10 16.15 -13.53 16.51
N VAL A 11 16.20 -13.17 15.23
CA VAL A 11 15.03 -12.74 14.47
C VAL A 11 14.98 -13.40 13.09
N VAL A 12 13.85 -14.01 12.75
CA VAL A 12 13.54 -14.37 11.35
C VAL A 12 12.50 -13.41 10.80
N VAL A 13 12.77 -12.83 9.62
CA VAL A 13 11.90 -11.88 8.90
C VAL A 13 11.39 -12.55 7.62
N CYS A 14 10.08 -12.66 7.47
CA CYS A 14 9.43 -13.29 6.33
C CYS A 14 9.01 -12.22 5.32
N GLY A 15 9.78 -12.04 4.24
CA GLY A 15 9.59 -11.03 3.19
C GLY A 15 10.47 -9.79 3.39
N LEU A 16 11.09 -9.32 2.31
CA LEU A 16 11.99 -8.15 2.26
C LEU A 16 11.39 -6.98 1.45
N GLY A 17 10.08 -6.71 1.63
CA GLY A 17 9.45 -5.45 1.22
C GLY A 17 9.78 -4.31 2.21
N TRP A 18 9.05 -3.19 2.16
CA TRP A 18 9.27 -2.05 3.07
C TRP A 18 9.26 -2.46 4.55
N ALA A 19 8.19 -3.12 5.01
CA ALA A 19 8.07 -3.51 6.43
C ALA A 19 9.21 -4.44 6.87
N GLY A 20 9.52 -5.46 6.08
CA GLY A 20 10.57 -6.42 6.42
C GLY A 20 11.96 -5.81 6.42
N SER A 21 12.27 -4.95 5.45
CA SER A 21 13.57 -4.28 5.39
C SER A 21 13.76 -3.29 6.54
N LEU A 22 12.71 -2.53 6.92
CA LEU A 22 12.72 -1.63 8.08
C LEU A 22 12.91 -2.39 9.39
N MET A 23 12.15 -3.47 9.60
CA MET A 23 12.33 -4.32 10.77
C MET A 23 13.74 -4.92 10.82
N SER A 24 14.24 -5.42 9.70
CA SER A 24 15.58 -6.03 9.62
C SER A 24 16.66 -5.04 10.02
N ILE A 25 16.67 -3.82 9.45
CA ILE A 25 17.73 -2.84 9.75
C ILE A 25 17.62 -2.31 11.19
N GLU A 26 16.43 -2.02 11.68
CA GLU A 26 16.24 -1.51 13.05
C GLU A 26 16.67 -2.54 14.11
N LEU A 27 16.38 -3.83 13.88
CA LEU A 27 16.73 -4.89 14.82
C LEU A 27 18.22 -5.30 14.68
N ALA A 28 18.77 -5.28 13.48
CA ALA A 28 20.21 -5.49 13.28
C ALA A 28 21.04 -4.35 13.91
N LEU A 29 20.60 -3.09 13.81
CA LEU A 29 21.21 -1.95 14.52
C LEU A 29 21.14 -2.09 16.05
N ALA A 30 20.16 -2.82 16.57
CA ALA A 30 20.07 -3.16 17.99
C ALA A 30 21.00 -4.34 18.40
N GLY A 31 21.78 -4.87 17.47
CA GLY A 31 22.76 -5.94 17.72
C GLY A 31 22.22 -7.36 17.61
N LEU A 32 20.98 -7.55 17.13
CA LEU A 32 20.38 -8.88 16.96
C LEU A 32 20.90 -9.58 15.70
N ASP A 33 21.03 -10.91 15.74
CA ASP A 33 21.28 -11.76 14.58
C ASP A 33 19.97 -11.90 13.78
N VAL A 34 19.89 -11.26 12.60
CA VAL A 34 18.68 -11.17 11.78
C VAL A 34 18.84 -11.96 10.50
N ARG A 35 17.93 -12.89 10.25
CA ARG A 35 17.83 -13.61 8.98
C ARG A 35 16.51 -13.32 8.30
N ALA A 36 16.57 -12.84 7.05
CA ALA A 36 15.40 -12.62 6.23
C ALA A 36 15.21 -13.73 5.18
N LEU A 37 13.95 -14.11 4.94
CA LEU A 37 13.54 -15.10 3.93
C LEU A 37 12.63 -14.40 2.92
N GLU A 38 13.08 -14.30 1.66
CA GLU A 38 12.32 -13.68 0.58
C GLU A 38 11.91 -14.73 -0.46
N ARG A 39 10.62 -14.77 -0.77
CA ARG A 39 10.06 -15.75 -1.72
C ARG A 39 10.60 -15.58 -3.14
N GLY A 40 10.73 -14.34 -3.59
CA GLY A 40 11.25 -14.03 -4.92
C GLY A 40 12.77 -13.96 -4.97
N GLY A 41 13.31 -13.66 -6.15
CA GLY A 41 14.75 -13.54 -6.38
C GLY A 41 15.35 -12.27 -5.78
N ASP A 42 16.68 -12.21 -5.78
CA ASP A 42 17.39 -10.96 -5.54
C ASP A 42 17.10 -9.98 -6.69
N ARG A 43 17.03 -8.71 -6.34
CA ARG A 43 16.81 -7.62 -7.29
C ARG A 43 18.03 -6.72 -7.24
N ASP A 44 19.00 -7.03 -8.08
CA ASP A 44 20.24 -6.28 -8.18
C ASP A 44 20.20 -5.20 -9.27
N TYR A 45 21.21 -4.36 -9.35
CA TYR A 45 21.35 -3.23 -10.27
C TYR A 45 21.05 -3.57 -11.73
N ASP A 46 21.52 -4.71 -12.22
CA ASP A 46 21.32 -5.15 -13.60
C ASP A 46 19.86 -5.49 -13.92
N GLU A 47 19.10 -5.94 -12.91
CA GLU A 47 17.67 -6.18 -13.04
C GLU A 47 16.82 -4.90 -12.91
N PHE A 48 17.39 -3.89 -12.26
CA PHE A 48 16.82 -2.54 -12.22
C PHE A 48 17.12 -1.75 -13.50
N ALA A 49 18.01 -2.27 -14.32
CA ALA A 49 18.35 -1.62 -15.56
C ALA A 49 17.07 -1.25 -16.31
N TYR A 50 17.01 -0.03 -16.73
CA TYR A 50 16.00 0.63 -17.52
C TYR A 50 15.24 -0.35 -18.37
N PRO A 51 13.95 -0.16 -18.59
CA PRO A 51 13.39 -0.71 -19.78
C PRO A 51 14.39 -0.35 -20.89
N LYS A 52 15.20 -1.33 -21.28
CA LYS A 52 16.07 -1.18 -22.43
C LYS A 52 15.17 -0.57 -23.48
N PRO A 53 15.54 0.53 -24.15
CA PRO A 53 14.59 1.47 -24.78
C PRO A 53 13.56 0.88 -25.72
N ALA A 54 13.54 -0.41 -25.89
CA ALA A 54 12.78 -1.10 -26.90
C ALA A 54 11.57 -1.91 -26.36
N ASP A 55 11.36 -2.10 -25.06
CA ASP A 55 10.35 -3.08 -24.69
C ASP A 55 9.56 -2.72 -23.41
N GLU A 56 8.59 -1.83 -23.60
CA GLU A 56 7.57 -1.51 -22.61
C GLU A 56 6.90 -2.77 -22.01
N TYR A 57 6.68 -3.81 -22.81
CA TYR A 57 6.06 -5.05 -22.37
C TYR A 57 7.02 -5.99 -21.65
N ALA A 58 8.25 -6.09 -22.12
CA ALA A 58 9.24 -6.94 -21.49
C ALA A 58 9.47 -6.51 -20.04
N TYR A 59 9.48 -5.21 -19.78
CA TYR A 59 9.85 -4.69 -18.50
C TYR A 59 8.73 -4.78 -17.46
N ALA A 60 7.57 -4.17 -17.73
CA ALA A 60 6.51 -4.08 -16.73
C ALA A 60 5.80 -5.42 -16.43
N VAL A 61 5.67 -6.28 -17.43
CA VAL A 61 4.89 -7.51 -17.33
C VAL A 61 5.78 -8.75 -17.36
N ARG A 62 6.82 -8.76 -18.17
CA ARG A 62 7.66 -9.95 -18.41
C ARG A 62 8.86 -10.05 -17.49
N ASN A 63 9.35 -8.96 -16.91
CA ASN A 63 10.51 -8.98 -16.00
C ASN A 63 10.16 -9.39 -14.57
N LYS A 64 8.99 -9.99 -14.36
CA LYS A 64 8.65 -10.63 -13.08
C LYS A 64 8.71 -9.69 -11.87
N VAL A 65 8.48 -8.38 -12.09
CA VAL A 65 8.34 -7.41 -10.99
C VAL A 65 7.09 -7.71 -10.17
N PHE A 66 6.05 -8.19 -10.84
CA PHE A 66 4.81 -8.62 -10.18
C PHE A 66 4.81 -10.13 -9.94
N ALA A 67 4.20 -10.52 -8.83
CA ALA A 67 3.92 -11.92 -8.57
C ALA A 67 3.02 -12.52 -9.67
N THR A 68 3.30 -13.75 -10.03
CA THR A 68 2.50 -14.51 -11.00
C THR A 68 1.13 -14.88 -10.41
N PRO A 69 0.13 -15.23 -11.23
CA PRO A 69 -1.16 -15.73 -10.72
C PRO A 69 -1.04 -16.94 -9.78
N ALA A 70 -0.05 -17.81 -9.99
CA ALA A 70 0.23 -18.93 -9.11
C ALA A 70 0.79 -18.50 -7.76
N GLU A 71 1.58 -17.43 -7.71
CA GLU A 71 2.12 -16.86 -6.49
C GLU A 71 1.09 -16.01 -5.73
N VAL A 72 0.16 -15.34 -6.41
CA VAL A 72 -0.92 -14.56 -5.76
C VAL A 72 -1.86 -15.48 -4.99
N ALA A 73 -2.18 -16.65 -5.54
CA ALA A 73 -2.86 -17.76 -4.86
C ALA A 73 -4.11 -17.34 -4.03
N VAL A 74 -5.03 -16.59 -4.65
CA VAL A 74 -6.26 -16.09 -4.02
C VAL A 74 -7.48 -16.56 -4.81
N THR A 75 -8.52 -17.02 -4.09
CA THR A 75 -9.86 -17.21 -4.66
C THR A 75 -10.75 -16.03 -4.29
N VAL A 76 -11.71 -15.69 -5.15
CA VAL A 76 -12.60 -14.54 -4.96
C VAL A 76 -14.05 -14.92 -5.15
N ARG A 77 -14.93 -14.41 -4.30
CA ARG A 77 -16.39 -14.44 -4.41
C ARG A 77 -17.00 -13.14 -3.91
N TYR A 78 -18.20 -12.81 -4.34
CA TYR A 78 -18.87 -11.59 -3.93
C TYR A 78 -19.57 -11.70 -2.56
N ASN A 79 -20.04 -12.88 -2.21
CA ASN A 79 -20.70 -13.16 -0.92
C ASN A 79 -20.55 -14.64 -0.53
N SER A 80 -20.96 -14.98 0.68
CA SER A 80 -20.79 -16.32 1.23
C SER A 80 -21.64 -17.42 0.57
N SER A 81 -22.67 -17.08 -0.21
CA SER A 81 -23.50 -18.05 -0.91
C SER A 81 -22.90 -18.51 -2.25
N GLN A 82 -21.86 -17.83 -2.74
CA GLN A 82 -21.20 -18.16 -4.00
C GLN A 82 -19.99 -19.07 -3.79
N THR A 83 -19.70 -19.88 -4.78
CA THR A 83 -18.42 -20.60 -4.90
C THR A 83 -17.34 -19.60 -5.28
N ALA A 84 -16.24 -19.56 -4.52
CA ALA A 84 -15.08 -18.74 -4.87
C ALA A 84 -14.31 -19.36 -6.03
N LEU A 85 -13.72 -18.52 -6.88
CA LEU A 85 -12.93 -18.96 -8.04
C LEU A 85 -11.51 -18.43 -7.95
N PRO A 86 -10.49 -19.21 -8.32
CA PRO A 86 -9.10 -18.77 -8.35
C PRO A 86 -8.89 -17.62 -9.33
N THR A 87 -8.18 -16.58 -8.90
CA THR A 87 -7.77 -15.51 -9.80
C THR A 87 -6.70 -16.03 -10.77
N ARG A 88 -6.84 -15.68 -12.04
CA ARG A 88 -5.90 -16.03 -13.11
C ARG A 88 -5.31 -14.77 -13.78
N LYS A 89 -5.70 -13.60 -13.30
CA LYS A 89 -5.21 -12.33 -13.86
C LYS A 89 -3.78 -12.10 -13.42
N TRP A 90 -2.87 -11.90 -14.38
CA TRP A 90 -1.53 -11.41 -14.11
C TRP A 90 -1.57 -10.00 -13.52
N GLY A 91 -0.81 -9.79 -12.45
CA GLY A 91 -0.74 -8.51 -11.75
C GLY A 91 -1.99 -8.18 -10.92
N ALA A 92 -2.88 -9.15 -10.65
CA ALA A 92 -3.97 -8.96 -9.70
C ALA A 92 -3.40 -8.49 -8.35
N PHE A 93 -3.94 -7.39 -7.79
CA PHE A 93 -3.41 -6.71 -6.59
C PHE A 93 -1.95 -6.22 -6.71
N ALA A 94 -1.29 -6.41 -7.84
CA ALA A 94 0.07 -5.99 -8.15
C ALA A 94 1.10 -6.20 -7.01
N PRO A 95 1.12 -7.31 -6.25
CA PRO A 95 2.16 -7.54 -5.27
C PRO A 95 3.49 -7.70 -6.00
N GLY A 96 4.53 -7.02 -5.50
CA GLY A 96 5.90 -7.23 -6.00
C GLY A 96 6.44 -8.56 -5.52
N THR A 97 7.30 -9.20 -6.33
CA THR A 97 8.04 -10.40 -5.94
C THR A 97 9.54 -10.13 -6.00
N GLY A 98 10.28 -10.68 -5.04
CA GLY A 98 11.71 -10.45 -4.86
C GLY A 98 12.05 -9.37 -3.84
N VAL A 99 13.34 -9.22 -3.55
CA VAL A 99 13.85 -8.24 -2.59
C VAL A 99 13.36 -6.85 -2.94
N GLY A 100 12.72 -6.17 -1.97
CA GLY A 100 12.07 -4.87 -2.14
C GLY A 100 10.56 -4.92 -2.34
N GLY A 101 10.03 -6.06 -2.76
CA GLY A 101 8.59 -6.27 -2.93
C GLY A 101 7.92 -5.18 -3.76
N SER A 102 6.71 -4.76 -3.38
CA SER A 102 5.96 -3.71 -4.10
C SER A 102 6.61 -2.31 -4.01
N GLY A 103 7.56 -2.11 -3.08
CA GLY A 103 8.34 -0.87 -2.98
C GLY A 103 9.21 -0.58 -4.21
N LEU A 104 9.46 -1.58 -5.07
CA LEU A 104 10.20 -1.40 -6.30
C LEU A 104 9.43 -0.66 -7.39
N HIS A 105 8.17 -1.04 -7.57
CA HIS A 105 7.34 -0.60 -8.71
C HIS A 105 6.26 0.42 -8.34
N TRP A 106 6.18 0.84 -7.07
CA TRP A 106 5.24 1.87 -6.63
C TRP A 106 5.48 3.23 -7.29
N THR A 107 4.49 4.12 -7.23
CA THR A 107 4.61 5.47 -7.80
C THR A 107 5.38 6.44 -6.93
N ALA A 108 5.62 6.09 -5.66
CA ALA A 108 6.26 6.91 -4.64
C ALA A 108 5.42 8.10 -4.12
N VAL A 109 4.13 8.13 -4.36
CA VAL A 109 3.25 9.06 -3.64
C VAL A 109 3.19 8.60 -2.18
N LEU A 110 3.66 9.46 -1.29
CA LEU A 110 3.79 9.17 0.14
C LEU A 110 3.08 10.29 0.90
N ILE A 111 1.91 9.99 1.47
CA ILE A 111 1.05 10.97 2.13
C ILE A 111 0.52 10.40 3.44
N ARG A 112 0.56 11.22 4.49
CA ARG A 112 -0.02 10.90 5.79
C ARG A 112 -1.55 10.90 5.71
N PRO A 113 -2.26 10.04 6.47
CA PRO A 113 -3.69 10.23 6.73
C PRO A 113 -3.90 11.49 7.58
N THR A 114 -5.14 11.93 7.70
CA THR A 114 -5.50 12.98 8.67
C THR A 114 -5.66 12.39 10.08
N PRO A 115 -5.60 13.21 11.15
CA PRO A 115 -5.93 12.73 12.51
C PRO A 115 -7.32 12.11 12.61
N THR A 116 -8.29 12.63 11.85
CA THR A 116 -9.66 12.08 11.77
C THR A 116 -9.69 10.70 11.14
N ASP A 117 -8.87 10.42 10.13
CA ASP A 117 -8.76 9.08 9.54
C ASP A 117 -8.27 8.04 10.57
N ILE A 118 -7.37 8.45 11.47
CA ILE A 118 -6.84 7.59 12.54
C ILE A 118 -7.90 7.32 13.61
N LYS A 119 -8.75 8.31 13.90
CA LYS A 119 -9.82 8.25 14.91
C LYS A 119 -11.22 8.33 14.30
N LEU A 120 -11.42 7.63 13.17
CA LEU A 120 -12.66 7.73 12.41
C LEU A 120 -13.90 7.27 13.19
N LYS A 121 -13.78 6.19 14.00
CA LYS A 121 -14.90 5.71 14.82
C LYS A 121 -15.27 6.75 15.88
N THR A 122 -14.27 7.24 16.63
CA THR A 122 -14.47 8.30 17.62
C THR A 122 -15.09 9.54 16.97
N TYR A 123 -14.54 10.01 15.83
CA TYR A 123 -15.08 11.15 15.10
C TYR A 123 -16.56 10.96 14.72
N VAL A 124 -16.91 9.80 14.19
CA VAL A 124 -18.31 9.52 13.79
C VAL A 124 -19.25 9.50 14.99
N ASP A 125 -18.82 8.90 16.11
CA ASP A 125 -19.63 8.83 17.34
C ASP A 125 -19.85 10.22 17.97
N GLU A 126 -18.88 11.13 17.83
CA GLU A 126 -18.99 12.50 18.37
C GLU A 126 -19.74 13.45 17.44
N ALA A 127 -19.53 13.36 16.13
CA ALA A 127 -20.07 14.30 15.15
C ALA A 127 -21.48 13.97 14.69
N TYR A 128 -21.91 12.71 14.79
CA TYR A 128 -23.17 12.25 14.20
C TYR A 128 -24.04 11.51 15.21
N LYS A 129 -25.35 11.49 14.92
CA LYS A 129 -26.31 10.72 15.72
C LYS A 129 -26.09 9.22 15.58
N PRO A 130 -26.40 8.41 16.62
CA PRO A 130 -26.42 6.96 16.51
C PRO A 130 -27.24 6.46 15.32
N GLY A 131 -26.73 5.46 14.61
CA GLY A 131 -27.39 4.90 13.43
C GLY A 131 -27.03 5.56 12.10
N ILE A 132 -26.08 6.50 12.08
CA ILE A 132 -25.55 7.07 10.82
C ILE A 132 -24.74 6.03 10.01
N LEU A 133 -24.10 5.09 10.71
CA LEU A 133 -23.41 3.98 10.07
C LEU A 133 -24.38 2.88 9.67
N GLN A 134 -24.13 2.22 8.55
CA GLN A 134 -24.86 1.03 8.14
C GLN A 134 -24.62 -0.11 9.16
N ASP A 135 -25.64 -0.93 9.45
CA ASP A 135 -25.58 -1.98 10.48
C ASP A 135 -24.46 -3.01 10.27
N ASP A 136 -24.04 -3.23 9.03
CA ASP A 136 -22.97 -4.15 8.68
C ASP A 136 -21.57 -3.51 8.65
N MET A 137 -21.48 -2.18 8.77
CA MET A 137 -20.21 -1.44 8.79
C MET A 137 -19.42 -1.68 10.09
N ARG A 138 -18.12 -1.87 10.00
CA ARG A 138 -17.22 -2.23 11.13
C ARG A 138 -16.06 -1.25 11.23
N VAL A 139 -16.38 0.02 11.41
CA VAL A 139 -15.37 1.08 11.60
C VAL A 139 -14.69 0.94 12.96
N MET A 140 -13.38 1.08 13.01
CA MET A 140 -12.55 1.03 14.21
C MET A 140 -11.51 2.15 14.18
N ASP A 141 -11.08 2.62 15.35
CA ASP A 141 -9.94 3.51 15.45
C ASP A 141 -8.61 2.75 15.38
N PHE A 142 -7.56 3.43 14.94
CA PHE A 142 -6.21 2.96 15.22
C PHE A 142 -5.90 3.10 16.72
N PRO A 143 -5.18 2.15 17.33
CA PRO A 143 -4.94 2.10 18.78
C PRO A 143 -3.80 3.01 19.26
N PHE A 144 -3.63 4.17 18.60
CA PHE A 144 -2.65 5.19 18.96
C PHE A 144 -3.20 6.59 18.67
N SER A 145 -2.65 7.60 19.30
CA SER A 145 -2.95 9.01 18.99
C SER A 145 -2.08 9.54 17.85
N TRP A 146 -2.43 10.74 17.34
CA TRP A 146 -1.61 11.41 16.34
C TRP A 146 -0.20 11.69 16.88
N GLU A 147 -0.11 12.17 18.11
CA GLU A 147 1.14 12.52 18.78
C GLU A 147 2.04 11.31 19.01
N GLU A 148 1.46 10.13 19.24
CA GLU A 148 2.22 8.89 19.39
C GLU A 148 2.83 8.42 18.07
N ILE A 149 2.14 8.58 16.94
CA ILE A 149 2.57 8.03 15.65
C ILE A 149 3.37 9.04 14.80
N GLU A 150 3.15 10.34 14.98
CA GLU A 150 3.75 11.41 14.18
C GLU A 150 5.28 11.32 14.08
N PRO A 151 6.04 11.09 15.18
CA PRO A 151 7.50 10.95 15.11
C PRO A 151 7.98 9.81 14.21
N TYR A 152 7.18 8.75 14.05
CA TYR A 152 7.50 7.63 13.20
C TYR A 152 7.17 7.90 11.74
N TYR A 153 6.15 8.69 11.45
CA TYR A 153 5.94 9.24 10.10
C TYR A 153 7.15 10.06 9.69
N TYR A 154 7.57 11.00 10.50
CA TYR A 154 8.73 11.83 10.20
C TYR A 154 10.00 11.00 10.03
N LYS A 155 10.24 10.01 10.88
CA LYS A 155 11.38 9.08 10.73
C LYS A 155 11.35 8.36 9.39
N PHE A 156 10.19 7.87 8.95
CA PHE A 156 10.08 7.18 7.66
C PHE A 156 10.26 8.14 6.48
N GLU A 157 9.75 9.34 6.57
CA GLU A 157 9.98 10.40 5.59
C GLU A 157 11.47 10.77 5.45
N LEU A 158 12.21 10.84 6.55
CA LEU A 158 13.67 11.01 6.53
C LEU A 158 14.38 9.84 5.86
N ILE A 159 13.95 8.61 6.12
CA ILE A 159 14.52 7.40 5.47
C ILE A 159 14.31 7.47 3.96
N CYS A 160 13.13 7.91 3.51
CA CYS A 160 12.78 8.05 2.11
C CYS A 160 13.38 9.28 1.43
N GLY A 161 13.76 10.33 2.18
CA GLY A 161 14.11 11.63 1.63
C GLY A 161 12.91 12.31 0.97
N GLN A 162 11.76 12.31 1.66
CA GLN A 162 10.50 12.76 1.10
C GLN A 162 10.51 14.23 0.70
N SER A 163 9.99 14.51 -0.50
CA SER A 163 9.81 15.85 -1.06
C SER A 163 8.34 16.29 -0.90
N GLY A 164 8.11 17.52 -0.46
CA GLY A 164 6.75 18.03 -0.28
C GLY A 164 6.71 19.47 0.23
N ASN A 165 5.51 20.04 0.30
CA ASN A 165 5.24 21.32 0.94
C ASN A 165 4.42 21.09 2.22
N THR A 166 4.95 21.50 3.34
CA THR A 166 4.29 21.38 4.65
C THR A 166 3.09 22.31 4.72
N GLY A 167 1.92 21.80 5.08
CA GLY A 167 0.69 22.58 5.22
C GLY A 167 0.37 22.93 6.68
N ASN A 168 0.80 22.09 7.63
CA ASN A 168 0.54 22.33 9.05
C ASN A 168 1.80 22.03 9.89
N LEU A 169 2.56 23.06 10.21
CA LEU A 169 3.76 22.93 11.03
C LEU A 169 3.45 23.31 12.49
N ARG A 170 3.44 22.34 13.38
CA ARG A 170 3.19 22.52 14.82
C ARG A 170 1.90 23.28 15.12
N GLY A 171 0.84 23.02 14.33
CA GLY A 171 -0.46 23.69 14.45
C GLY A 171 -0.59 25.00 13.67
N LYS A 172 0.49 25.47 13.02
CA LYS A 172 0.44 26.64 12.15
C LYS A 172 0.21 26.21 10.69
N ILE A 173 -0.89 26.66 10.11
CA ILE A 173 -1.18 26.42 8.68
C ILE A 173 -0.25 27.28 7.82
N LEU A 174 0.38 26.63 6.84
CA LEU A 174 1.31 27.23 5.89
C LEU A 174 0.73 27.19 4.47
N GLU A 175 0.92 28.27 3.74
CA GLU A 175 0.47 28.38 2.36
C GLU A 175 1.20 27.39 1.43
N GLY A 176 0.49 26.81 0.48
CA GLY A 176 1.03 25.92 -0.54
C GLY A 176 1.23 24.45 -0.12
N GLY A 177 0.91 24.09 1.12
CA GLY A 177 0.81 22.72 1.60
C GLY A 177 -0.64 22.29 1.80
N ASP A 178 -0.85 21.06 2.31
CA ASP A 178 -2.18 20.55 2.66
C ASP A 178 -2.73 21.27 3.92
N PRO A 179 -3.76 22.11 3.83
CA PRO A 179 -4.29 22.80 5.00
C PRO A 179 -5.00 21.86 5.98
N PHE A 180 -5.30 20.65 5.59
CA PHE A 180 -6.04 19.64 6.36
C PHE A 180 -5.13 18.55 6.96
N GLU A 181 -3.82 18.58 6.67
CA GLU A 181 -2.92 17.61 7.29
C GLU A 181 -2.84 17.78 8.80
N GLY A 182 -2.59 16.69 9.51
CA GLY A 182 -2.31 16.75 10.95
C GLY A 182 -1.06 17.55 11.27
N PRO A 183 -0.95 18.12 12.50
CA PRO A 183 0.23 18.86 12.90
C PRO A 183 1.50 18.02 12.74
N ARG A 184 2.47 18.55 12.01
CA ARG A 184 3.80 17.95 11.83
C ARG A 184 4.76 18.57 12.86
N SER A 185 5.65 17.76 13.42
CA SER A 185 6.73 18.26 14.29
C SER A 185 7.80 19.02 13.50
N GLU A 186 8.10 18.56 12.29
CA GLU A 186 9.12 19.10 11.39
C GLU A 186 8.61 19.19 9.93
N PRO A 187 9.20 20.07 9.10
CA PRO A 187 8.83 20.17 7.69
C PRO A 187 9.25 18.91 6.93
N TYR A 188 8.77 18.76 5.69
CA TYR A 188 9.28 17.72 4.79
C TYR A 188 10.80 17.84 4.63
N PRO A 189 11.54 16.71 4.53
CA PRO A 189 13.00 16.71 4.36
C PRO A 189 13.48 17.50 3.15
N LEU A 190 12.71 17.50 2.08
CA LEU A 190 13.05 18.12 0.81
C LEU A 190 11.87 18.94 0.25
N PRO A 191 12.14 20.01 -0.52
CA PRO A 191 11.09 20.75 -1.21
C PRO A 191 10.35 19.86 -2.21
N ALA A 192 9.12 20.22 -2.55
CA ALA A 192 8.31 19.51 -3.54
C ALA A 192 9.05 19.37 -4.88
N LEU A 193 8.66 18.34 -5.65
CA LEU A 193 9.06 18.21 -7.06
C LEU A 193 8.42 19.32 -7.90
N ASP A 194 9.06 19.64 -9.01
CA ASP A 194 8.58 20.69 -9.92
C ASP A 194 7.24 20.29 -10.58
N ASP A 195 6.39 21.28 -10.78
CA ASP A 195 5.12 21.09 -11.48
C ASP A 195 5.33 20.96 -12.99
N THR A 196 4.59 20.04 -13.58
CA THR A 196 4.45 19.91 -15.05
C THR A 196 3.21 20.63 -15.53
N LEU A 197 3.04 20.84 -16.83
CA LEU A 197 1.93 21.60 -17.41
C LEU A 197 0.56 21.13 -16.91
N ASN A 198 0.33 19.82 -16.86
CA ASN A 198 -0.94 19.26 -16.36
C ASN A 198 -1.18 19.59 -14.88
N ASN A 199 -0.14 19.69 -14.07
CA ASN A 199 -0.23 20.05 -12.65
C ASN A 199 -0.60 21.52 -12.48
N VAL A 200 0.03 22.40 -13.25
CA VAL A 200 -0.29 23.84 -13.27
C VAL A 200 -1.74 24.06 -13.66
N MET A 201 -2.19 23.47 -14.78
CA MET A 201 -3.59 23.57 -15.24
C MET A 201 -4.59 23.05 -14.21
N PHE A 202 -4.29 21.91 -13.60
CA PHE A 202 -5.16 21.34 -12.55
C PHE A 202 -5.24 22.25 -11.33
N LYS A 203 -4.09 22.75 -10.85
CA LYS A 203 -4.00 23.65 -9.70
C LYS A 203 -4.82 24.92 -9.91
N GLU A 204 -4.67 25.58 -11.07
CA GLU A 204 -5.41 26.79 -11.42
C GLU A 204 -6.92 26.58 -11.38
N VAL A 205 -7.40 25.48 -12.01
CA VAL A 205 -8.83 25.18 -12.07
C VAL A 205 -9.36 24.72 -10.70
N ALA A 206 -8.64 23.87 -9.98
CA ALA A 206 -9.06 23.45 -8.65
C ALA A 206 -9.18 24.66 -7.69
N THR A 207 -8.20 25.58 -7.71
CA THR A 207 -8.24 26.83 -6.91
C THR A 207 -9.42 27.71 -7.32
N LYS A 208 -9.65 27.89 -8.63
CA LYS A 208 -10.81 28.65 -9.14
C LYS A 208 -12.16 28.09 -8.64
N LEU A 209 -12.22 26.78 -8.50
CA LEU A 209 -13.42 26.08 -7.99
C LEU A 209 -13.51 26.04 -6.45
N GLY A 210 -12.58 26.66 -5.73
CA GLY A 210 -12.56 26.76 -4.28
C GLY A 210 -11.93 25.60 -3.53
N TYR A 211 -11.24 24.68 -4.23
CA TYR A 211 -10.46 23.62 -3.60
C TYR A 211 -9.05 24.12 -3.21
N HIS A 212 -8.36 23.36 -2.36
CA HIS A 212 -7.05 23.69 -1.80
C HIS A 212 -5.95 22.77 -2.35
N PRO A 213 -5.55 22.91 -3.63
CA PRO A 213 -4.54 22.05 -4.23
C PRO A 213 -3.14 22.31 -3.66
N PHE A 214 -2.41 21.22 -3.44
CA PHE A 214 -1.02 21.23 -2.99
C PHE A 214 -0.19 20.18 -3.76
N PRO A 215 1.16 20.32 -3.84
CA PRO A 215 2.00 19.35 -4.51
C PRO A 215 1.91 17.97 -3.86
N ASN A 216 1.81 16.92 -4.66
CA ASN A 216 1.85 15.53 -4.16
C ASN A 216 3.11 15.32 -3.32
N PRO A 217 3.01 14.95 -2.04
CA PRO A 217 4.16 14.50 -1.29
C PRO A 217 4.76 13.23 -1.91
N SER A 218 6.08 13.23 -2.13
CA SER A 218 6.73 12.23 -2.96
C SER A 218 7.99 11.66 -2.31
N ALA A 219 8.12 10.34 -2.37
CA ALA A 219 9.37 9.65 -2.07
C ALA A 219 10.31 9.54 -3.30
N CYS A 220 10.09 10.35 -4.34
CA CYS A 220 11.12 10.71 -5.31
C CYS A 220 11.81 11.97 -4.81
N VAL A 221 13.11 11.91 -4.55
CA VAL A 221 13.84 13.03 -3.96
C VAL A 221 14.06 14.16 -4.96
N SER A 222 13.71 15.39 -4.60
CA SER A 222 13.89 16.57 -5.46
C SER A 222 15.34 17.06 -5.50
N ARG A 223 16.14 16.70 -4.51
CA ARG A 223 17.58 17.00 -4.41
C ARG A 223 18.31 15.78 -3.87
N ALA A 224 19.64 15.71 -4.05
CA ALA A 224 20.46 14.65 -3.48
C ALA A 224 20.23 14.54 -1.96
N TRP A 225 20.02 13.35 -1.46
CA TRP A 225 19.68 13.09 -0.07
C TRP A 225 20.53 11.96 0.51
N LYS A 226 21.08 12.17 1.68
CA LYS A 226 21.72 11.14 2.50
C LYS A 226 20.79 10.81 3.66
N ASN A 227 20.25 9.62 3.67
CA ASN A 227 19.28 9.23 4.68
C ASN A 227 19.93 8.83 6.03
N PRO A 228 19.13 8.65 7.10
CA PRO A 228 19.65 8.30 8.43
C PRO A 228 20.46 6.99 8.48
N TYR A 229 20.25 6.07 7.54
CA TYR A 229 21.02 4.83 7.44
C TYR A 229 22.34 4.98 6.64
N GLY A 230 22.58 6.19 6.12
CA GLY A 230 23.79 6.49 5.35
C GLY A 230 23.71 6.22 3.86
N ASN A 231 22.57 5.78 3.35
CA ASN A 231 22.37 5.56 1.92
C ASN A 231 22.22 6.91 1.18
N GLN A 232 22.84 6.99 0.00
CA GLN A 232 22.75 8.14 -0.90
C GLN A 232 21.63 7.91 -1.91
N ILE A 233 20.70 8.89 -2.03
CA ILE A 233 19.61 8.87 -2.98
C ILE A 233 19.82 10.03 -3.95
N ALA A 234 19.86 9.73 -5.25
CA ALA A 234 20.12 10.70 -6.30
C ALA A 234 18.89 11.58 -6.59
N PRO A 235 19.05 12.85 -7.03
CA PRO A 235 17.91 13.69 -7.37
C PRO A 235 17.13 13.14 -8.57
N CYS A 236 15.82 13.36 -8.60
CA CYS A 236 14.95 12.93 -9.69
C CYS A 236 15.35 13.62 -11.00
N ASN A 237 15.43 12.86 -12.09
CA ASN A 237 15.71 13.35 -13.44
C ASN A 237 14.46 13.44 -14.33
N TYR A 238 13.26 13.29 -13.75
CA TYR A 238 11.96 13.43 -14.42
C TYR A 238 11.79 12.56 -15.69
N CYS A 239 12.28 11.31 -15.67
CA CYS A 239 12.28 10.42 -16.84
C CYS A 239 10.92 9.82 -17.22
N GLY A 240 9.85 10.01 -16.42
CA GLY A 240 8.50 9.52 -16.73
C GLY A 240 8.22 8.05 -16.38
N TYR A 241 9.16 7.31 -15.81
CA TYR A 241 9.05 5.86 -15.57
C TYR A 241 8.97 5.47 -14.10
N CYS A 242 8.08 6.07 -13.30
CA CYS A 242 7.95 5.74 -11.87
C CYS A 242 6.99 4.58 -11.60
N SER A 243 5.78 4.66 -12.17
CA SER A 243 4.72 3.68 -11.93
C SER A 243 5.00 2.38 -12.66
N LYS A 244 4.98 1.27 -11.93
CA LYS A 244 5.24 -0.11 -12.40
C LYS A 244 6.71 -0.40 -12.78
N TYR A 245 7.63 0.54 -12.57
CA TYR A 245 9.04 0.35 -12.86
C TYR A 245 9.91 0.61 -11.62
N PRO A 246 11.00 -0.12 -11.40
CA PRO A 246 12.06 0.31 -10.49
C PRO A 246 12.69 1.61 -11.00
N CYS A 247 13.36 2.35 -10.14
CA CYS A 247 14.00 3.60 -10.50
C CYS A 247 15.50 3.42 -10.72
N LEU A 248 15.93 3.48 -11.98
CA LEU A 248 17.34 3.39 -12.35
C LEU A 248 18.22 4.49 -11.84
N ASN A 249 17.65 5.69 -11.76
CA ASN A 249 18.37 6.84 -11.27
C ASN A 249 18.52 6.84 -9.75
N TYR A 250 17.95 5.84 -9.06
CA TYR A 250 17.94 5.74 -7.59
C TYR A 250 17.36 6.96 -6.88
N SER A 251 16.47 7.69 -7.57
CA SER A 251 15.80 8.88 -7.02
C SER A 251 14.51 8.56 -6.29
N LYS A 252 13.91 7.42 -6.64
CA LYS A 252 12.70 6.93 -5.99
C LYS A 252 13.10 6.02 -4.82
N ALA A 253 12.71 6.41 -3.61
CA ALA A 253 12.93 5.57 -2.45
C ALA A 253 12.28 4.20 -2.64
N SER A 254 13.01 3.17 -2.30
CA SER A 254 12.60 1.78 -2.29
C SER A 254 13.39 1.08 -1.17
N PRO A 255 13.03 -0.13 -0.76
CA PRO A 255 13.88 -0.89 0.14
C PRO A 255 15.34 -0.97 -0.33
N GLN A 256 15.59 -1.13 -1.64
CA GLN A 256 16.98 -1.16 -2.18
C GLN A 256 17.70 0.17 -1.98
N THR A 257 17.10 1.27 -2.40
CA THR A 257 17.77 2.58 -2.39
C THR A 257 17.88 3.17 -0.99
N ALA A 258 16.93 2.87 -0.10
CA ALA A 258 16.83 3.50 1.21
C ALA A 258 17.36 2.63 2.38
N VAL A 259 17.38 1.28 2.23
CA VAL A 259 17.67 0.37 3.35
C VAL A 259 18.71 -0.69 3.00
N MET A 260 18.54 -1.44 1.89
CA MET A 260 19.26 -2.68 1.64
C MET A 260 20.77 -2.51 1.50
N ASP A 261 21.25 -1.40 0.91
CA ASP A 261 22.69 -1.15 0.78
C ASP A 261 23.39 -1.04 2.13
N SER A 262 22.75 -0.45 3.13
CA SER A 262 23.28 -0.39 4.49
C SER A 262 23.10 -1.72 5.21
N LEU A 263 21.96 -2.37 5.05
CA LEU A 263 21.62 -3.62 5.69
C LEU A 263 22.54 -4.78 5.24
N LYS A 264 22.83 -4.90 3.93
CA LYS A 264 23.73 -5.90 3.37
C LYS A 264 25.19 -5.80 3.89
N ARG A 265 25.59 -4.63 4.43
CA ARG A 265 26.92 -4.43 5.02
C ARG A 265 27.01 -4.79 6.51
N MET A 266 25.89 -5.10 7.14
CA MET A 266 25.86 -5.44 8.56
C MET A 266 26.26 -6.91 8.78
N PRO A 267 27.24 -7.21 9.65
CA PRO A 267 27.74 -8.58 9.84
C PRO A 267 26.73 -9.51 10.53
N ASN A 268 25.73 -8.95 11.20
CA ASN A 268 24.65 -9.66 11.90
C ASN A 268 23.35 -9.69 11.10
N PHE A 269 23.41 -9.45 9.78
CA PHE A 269 22.29 -9.62 8.88
C PHE A 269 22.63 -10.63 7.79
N SER A 270 21.68 -11.51 7.52
CA SER A 270 21.71 -12.44 6.38
C SER A 270 20.33 -12.56 5.75
N TYR A 271 20.27 -12.92 4.47
CA TYR A 271 19.01 -13.21 3.81
C TYR A 271 19.16 -14.36 2.82
N GLU A 272 18.04 -15.01 2.55
CA GLU A 272 17.92 -16.07 1.56
C GLU A 272 16.77 -15.72 0.61
N VAL A 273 17.03 -15.80 -0.69
CA VAL A 273 16.04 -15.56 -1.76
C VAL A 273 15.53 -16.88 -2.31
N ASN A 274 14.40 -16.84 -3.03
CA ASN A 274 13.67 -18.03 -3.47
C ASN A 274 13.33 -18.95 -2.29
N ALA A 275 13.07 -18.34 -1.13
CA ALA A 275 12.77 -18.99 0.15
C ALA A 275 11.32 -18.67 0.55
N GLU A 276 10.40 -19.57 0.22
CA GLU A 276 8.97 -19.39 0.47
C GLU A 276 8.56 -19.89 1.85
N VAL A 277 8.29 -18.97 2.77
CA VAL A 277 7.75 -19.32 4.09
C VAL A 277 6.33 -19.85 3.95
N ILE A 278 6.11 -21.05 4.47
CA ILE A 278 4.82 -21.77 4.36
C ILE A 278 4.07 -21.89 5.70
N LYS A 279 4.78 -21.74 6.83
CA LYS A 279 4.17 -21.89 8.16
C LYS A 279 5.04 -21.29 9.26
N VAL A 280 4.42 -20.70 10.27
CA VAL A 280 5.02 -20.43 11.58
C VAL A 280 4.87 -21.68 12.44
N VAL A 281 5.95 -22.16 13.02
CA VAL A 281 5.95 -23.34 13.88
C VAL A 281 5.82 -22.87 15.35
N LEU A 282 4.73 -23.23 16.00
CA LEU A 282 4.46 -22.83 17.37
C LEU A 282 5.06 -23.82 18.37
N ASN A 283 5.32 -23.35 19.59
CA ASN A 283 5.58 -24.17 20.75
C ASN A 283 4.30 -24.90 21.20
N ASP A 284 4.43 -25.91 22.05
CA ASP A 284 3.31 -26.76 22.47
C ASP A 284 2.25 -25.96 23.26
N ASP A 285 2.67 -24.91 23.98
CA ASP A 285 1.79 -23.96 24.68
C ASP A 285 1.04 -23.01 23.75
N LYS A 286 1.42 -22.95 22.46
CA LYS A 286 0.90 -22.04 21.43
C LYS A 286 1.00 -20.56 21.76
N LYS A 287 1.77 -20.18 22.79
CA LYS A 287 1.98 -18.76 23.17
C LYS A 287 3.24 -18.16 22.57
N THR A 288 4.11 -19.00 22.02
CA THR A 288 5.34 -18.60 21.35
C THR A 288 5.56 -19.41 20.10
N ALA A 289 6.27 -18.82 19.13
CA ALA A 289 6.76 -19.48 17.93
C ALA A 289 8.19 -20.02 18.15
N LYS A 290 8.47 -21.22 17.63
CA LYS A 290 9.82 -21.80 17.54
C LYS A 290 10.62 -21.26 16.37
N GLY A 291 9.95 -20.74 15.36
CA GLY A 291 10.55 -20.32 14.09
C GLY A 291 9.58 -20.52 12.93
N VAL A 292 10.10 -20.66 11.72
CA VAL A 292 9.30 -20.84 10.50
C VAL A 292 9.77 -22.03 9.66
N SER A 293 8.81 -22.71 9.02
CA SER A 293 9.10 -23.65 7.93
C SER A 293 9.01 -22.92 6.60
N TYR A 294 9.96 -23.18 5.71
CA TYR A 294 10.02 -22.60 4.38
C TYR A 294 10.55 -23.60 3.35
N ILE A 295 10.30 -23.33 2.09
CA ILE A 295 10.82 -24.09 0.96
C ILE A 295 11.96 -23.29 0.34
N ASP A 296 13.14 -23.90 0.21
CA ASP A 296 14.30 -23.27 -0.40
C ASP A 296 14.26 -23.31 -1.94
N ALA A 297 15.26 -22.69 -2.59
CA ALA A 297 15.37 -22.65 -4.04
C ALA A 297 15.50 -24.05 -4.71
N GLN A 298 15.89 -25.06 -3.97
CA GLN A 298 16.04 -26.44 -4.42
C GLN A 298 14.76 -27.27 -4.17
N GLY A 299 13.75 -26.68 -3.55
CA GLY A 299 12.50 -27.36 -3.19
C GLY A 299 12.57 -28.17 -1.90
N ASN A 300 13.62 -28.02 -1.10
CA ASN A 300 13.72 -28.70 0.20
C ASN A 300 12.90 -27.95 1.25
N GLU A 301 12.23 -28.72 2.12
CA GLU A 301 11.63 -28.14 3.32
C GLU A 301 12.70 -27.86 4.36
N CYS A 302 12.79 -26.59 4.77
CA CYS A 302 13.73 -26.09 5.75
C CYS A 302 13.00 -25.56 6.99
N PHE A 303 13.62 -25.69 8.16
CA PHE A 303 13.16 -25.06 9.39
C PHE A 303 14.19 -24.04 9.86
N GLN A 304 13.77 -22.78 10.02
CA GLN A 304 14.56 -21.71 10.59
C GLN A 304 14.10 -21.44 12.03
N PRO A 305 14.84 -21.89 13.04
CA PRO A 305 14.60 -21.53 14.43
C PRO A 305 14.87 -20.05 14.68
N ALA A 306 14.04 -19.39 15.48
CA ALA A 306 14.22 -17.98 15.84
C ALA A 306 13.50 -17.64 17.14
N LYS A 307 14.06 -16.68 17.91
CA LYS A 307 13.45 -16.16 19.14
C LYS A 307 12.28 -15.21 18.85
N ILE A 308 12.36 -14.45 17.74
CA ILE A 308 11.33 -13.52 17.26
C ILE A 308 11.01 -13.85 15.81
N VAL A 309 9.73 -13.86 15.45
CA VAL A 309 9.23 -14.05 14.09
C VAL A 309 8.55 -12.78 13.62
N VAL A 310 8.94 -12.27 12.45
CA VAL A 310 8.31 -11.10 11.81
C VAL A 310 7.66 -11.55 10.50
N LEU A 311 6.34 -11.39 10.39
CA LEU A 311 5.57 -11.67 9.17
C LEU A 311 5.37 -10.37 8.39
N SER A 312 6.09 -10.20 7.28
CA SER A 312 6.09 -9.00 6.42
C SER A 312 5.95 -9.32 4.93
N SER A 313 5.21 -10.39 4.63
CA SER A 313 5.11 -11.01 3.30
C SER A 313 4.01 -10.42 2.41
N PHE A 314 3.60 -9.16 2.58
CA PHE A 314 2.41 -8.54 1.97
C PHE A 314 1.11 -8.88 2.71
N GLN A 315 0.14 -7.96 2.66
CA GLN A 315 -1.11 -8.05 3.44
C GLN A 315 -1.82 -9.41 3.32
N LEU A 316 -2.12 -9.87 2.10
CA LEU A 316 -2.86 -11.14 1.86
C LEU A 316 -2.07 -12.36 2.36
N TYR A 317 -0.75 -12.36 2.16
CA TYR A 317 0.08 -13.50 2.57
C TYR A 317 0.30 -13.55 4.09
N ASN A 318 0.40 -12.40 4.76
CA ASN A 318 0.46 -12.37 6.23
C ASN A 318 -0.80 -12.99 6.84
N VAL A 319 -1.98 -12.62 6.32
CA VAL A 319 -3.25 -13.21 6.78
C VAL A 319 -3.30 -14.71 6.51
N ARG A 320 -2.89 -15.15 5.30
CA ARG A 320 -2.84 -16.58 4.98
C ARG A 320 -1.88 -17.33 5.88
N LEU A 321 -0.67 -16.81 6.13
CA LEU A 321 0.30 -17.45 7.02
C LEU A 321 -0.21 -17.57 8.45
N MET A 322 -0.88 -16.55 8.99
CA MET A 322 -1.50 -16.62 10.30
C MET A 322 -2.56 -17.74 10.37
N LEU A 323 -3.46 -17.79 9.37
CA LEU A 323 -4.49 -18.82 9.29
C LEU A 323 -3.90 -20.23 9.16
N LEU A 324 -2.93 -20.44 8.28
CA LEU A 324 -2.24 -21.73 8.10
C LEU A 324 -1.45 -22.16 9.33
N SER A 325 -1.02 -21.22 10.14
CA SER A 325 -0.21 -21.47 11.35
C SER A 325 -1.05 -21.57 12.62
N GLY A 326 -2.36 -21.32 12.56
CA GLY A 326 -3.24 -21.31 13.72
C GLY A 326 -2.96 -20.16 14.70
N ILE A 327 -2.49 -19.01 14.17
CA ILE A 327 -2.27 -17.79 14.94
C ILE A 327 -3.52 -16.91 14.83
N GLY A 328 -4.21 -16.71 15.95
CA GLY A 328 -5.49 -16.03 16.01
C GLY A 328 -6.65 -16.92 15.55
N LYS A 329 -7.84 -16.67 16.12
CA LYS A 329 -9.06 -17.38 15.71
C LYS A 329 -9.51 -16.87 14.33
N PRO A 330 -9.79 -17.76 13.35
CA PRO A 330 -10.39 -17.37 12.08
C PRO A 330 -11.72 -16.65 12.28
N TYR A 331 -11.96 -15.60 11.52
CA TYR A 331 -13.19 -14.80 11.61
C TYR A 331 -14.40 -15.53 11.03
N ASN A 332 -15.51 -15.47 11.75
CA ASN A 332 -16.81 -15.97 11.32
C ASN A 332 -17.78 -14.78 11.17
N PRO A 333 -18.28 -14.44 9.97
CA PRO A 333 -19.14 -13.28 9.75
C PRO A 333 -20.56 -13.44 10.31
N ILE A 334 -20.98 -14.67 10.67
CA ILE A 334 -22.31 -14.95 11.24
C ILE A 334 -22.31 -14.67 12.75
N THR A 335 -21.32 -15.20 13.47
CA THR A 335 -21.19 -15.02 14.94
C THR A 335 -20.37 -13.80 15.31
N GLU A 336 -19.68 -13.19 14.36
CA GLU A 336 -18.68 -12.12 14.53
C GLU A 336 -17.51 -12.49 15.46
N GLU A 337 -17.33 -13.75 15.74
CA GLU A 337 -16.20 -14.25 16.51
C GLU A 337 -14.96 -14.44 15.63
N GLY A 338 -13.81 -14.35 16.25
CA GLY A 338 -12.51 -14.47 15.58
C GLY A 338 -11.98 -13.13 15.08
N VAL A 339 -10.68 -13.09 14.89
CA VAL A 339 -9.95 -11.84 14.65
C VAL A 339 -9.09 -11.86 13.38
N VAL A 340 -8.76 -13.03 12.85
CA VAL A 340 -7.97 -13.17 11.62
C VAL A 340 -8.90 -13.39 10.42
N GLY A 341 -8.81 -12.50 9.46
CA GLY A 341 -9.65 -12.42 8.27
C GLY A 341 -10.68 -11.28 8.28
N ARG A 342 -10.97 -10.68 9.46
CA ARG A 342 -11.95 -9.58 9.56
C ARG A 342 -11.41 -8.24 9.07
N ASN A 343 -12.32 -7.31 8.81
CA ASN A 343 -12.01 -5.93 8.44
C ASN A 343 -11.10 -5.82 7.20
N TYR A 344 -11.22 -6.74 6.25
CA TYR A 344 -10.57 -6.55 4.98
C TYR A 344 -11.19 -5.37 4.25
N ALA A 345 -10.36 -4.50 3.72
CA ALA A 345 -10.78 -3.39 2.89
C ALA A 345 -9.82 -3.20 1.71
N PHE A 346 -10.34 -2.59 0.67
CA PHE A 346 -9.60 -2.21 -0.53
C PHE A 346 -9.93 -0.76 -0.85
N LEU A 347 -9.27 -0.11 -1.80
CA LEU A 347 -9.67 1.21 -2.24
C LEU A 347 -10.28 1.16 -3.64
N SER A 348 -11.19 2.09 -3.93
CA SER A 348 -11.64 2.27 -5.29
C SER A 348 -10.90 3.43 -5.97
N ASN A 349 -10.73 3.28 -7.28
CA ASN A 349 -10.13 4.28 -8.14
C ASN A 349 -11.16 4.74 -9.18
N GLY A 350 -10.92 5.89 -9.75
CA GLY A 350 -11.71 6.45 -10.84
C GLY A 350 -11.04 7.68 -11.38
N GLY A 351 -11.73 8.42 -12.26
CA GLY A 351 -11.24 9.68 -12.76
C GLY A 351 -11.62 9.97 -14.19
N ALA A 352 -10.92 10.90 -14.80
CA ALA A 352 -11.09 11.31 -16.19
C ALA A 352 -9.74 11.33 -16.92
N THR A 353 -9.75 10.96 -18.19
CA THR A 353 -8.66 11.24 -19.14
C THR A 353 -9.15 12.33 -20.07
N LEU A 354 -8.41 13.40 -20.15
CA LEU A 354 -8.72 14.61 -20.92
C LEU A 354 -7.72 14.71 -22.07
N PHE A 355 -8.20 15.01 -23.27
CA PHE A 355 -7.42 15.08 -24.49
C PHE A 355 -7.45 16.49 -25.07
N PHE A 356 -6.29 17.01 -25.48
CA PHE A 356 -6.09 18.37 -25.98
C PHE A 356 -5.24 18.35 -27.26
N LYS A 357 -5.76 18.87 -28.37
CA LYS A 357 -5.03 18.93 -29.64
C LYS A 357 -3.89 19.95 -29.63
N ASP A 358 -4.11 21.03 -28.90
CA ASP A 358 -3.20 22.19 -28.83
C ASP A 358 -2.15 22.12 -27.72
N LYS A 359 -2.15 21.07 -26.86
CA LYS A 359 -1.26 20.94 -25.71
C LYS A 359 -0.45 19.66 -25.77
N ASN A 360 0.85 19.79 -25.54
CA ASN A 360 1.75 18.66 -25.36
C ASN A 360 2.22 18.61 -23.90
N PHE A 361 1.87 17.54 -23.19
CA PHE A 361 2.22 17.33 -21.79
C PHE A 361 3.57 16.66 -21.57
N ASN A 362 4.27 16.31 -22.64
CA ASN A 362 5.60 15.72 -22.63
C ASN A 362 5.77 14.58 -21.59
N PRO A 363 5.25 13.39 -21.86
CA PRO A 363 5.25 12.29 -20.87
C PRO A 363 6.65 11.78 -20.50
N TYR A 364 7.70 12.22 -21.20
CA TYR A 364 9.11 11.92 -20.89
C TYR A 364 9.77 12.95 -19.96
N ALA A 365 9.11 14.05 -19.64
CA ALA A 365 9.62 15.08 -18.73
C ALA A 365 8.71 15.22 -17.51
N THR A 366 8.53 14.12 -16.77
CA THR A 366 7.68 14.05 -15.58
C THR A 366 8.19 13.00 -14.59
N ALA A 367 7.74 13.07 -13.35
CA ALA A 367 7.89 11.98 -12.40
C ALA A 367 6.51 11.42 -12.06
N GLY A 368 6.37 10.10 -11.90
CA GLY A 368 5.07 9.49 -11.61
C GLY A 368 4.46 9.90 -10.27
N ALA A 369 5.30 10.41 -9.36
CA ALA A 369 4.86 10.99 -8.09
C ALA A 369 4.68 12.51 -8.15
N THR A 370 4.98 13.17 -9.28
CA THR A 370 4.66 14.59 -9.48
C THR A 370 3.16 14.73 -9.68
N GLY A 371 2.55 15.74 -9.08
CA GLY A 371 1.14 16.03 -9.21
C GLY A 371 0.71 17.15 -8.30
N GLN A 372 -0.47 17.64 -8.53
CA GLN A 372 -1.21 18.47 -7.58
C GLN A 372 -2.40 17.66 -7.09
N MET A 373 -2.68 17.69 -5.80
CA MET A 373 -3.81 16.99 -5.19
C MET A 373 -4.54 17.90 -4.21
N PHE A 374 -5.76 17.55 -3.87
CA PHE A 374 -6.46 18.15 -2.73
C PHE A 374 -7.23 17.08 -1.93
N ASN A 375 -7.40 17.35 -0.64
CA ASN A 375 -8.02 16.48 0.36
C ASN A 375 -9.31 17.08 0.94
N ASP A 376 -9.91 18.05 0.27
CA ASP A 376 -11.13 18.74 0.74
C ASP A 376 -12.27 17.75 1.04
N ILE A 377 -12.31 16.64 0.30
CA ILE A 377 -13.32 15.58 0.48
C ILE A 377 -12.77 14.50 1.42
N SER A 378 -12.54 14.85 2.66
CA SER A 378 -12.05 13.93 3.69
C SER A 378 -12.95 13.95 4.92
N PRO A 379 -13.06 12.86 5.67
CA PRO A 379 -13.73 12.89 6.98
C PRO A 379 -13.15 14.00 7.86
N GLY A 380 -14.01 14.76 8.52
CA GLY A 380 -13.64 15.95 9.29
C GLY A 380 -13.69 17.26 8.51
N ASN A 381 -13.52 17.23 7.18
CA ASN A 381 -13.59 18.43 6.32
C ASN A 381 -14.85 18.48 5.47
N PHE A 382 -15.50 17.32 5.28
CA PHE A 382 -16.62 17.16 4.38
C PHE A 382 -17.70 16.27 5.01
N ASP A 383 -18.95 16.73 4.97
CA ASP A 383 -20.10 16.01 5.52
C ASP A 383 -20.65 14.97 4.52
N GLY A 384 -19.91 13.89 4.33
CA GLY A 384 -20.35 12.74 3.53
C GLY A 384 -21.58 12.01 4.07
N PRO A 385 -21.70 11.80 5.41
CA PRO A 385 -22.86 11.14 6.00
C PRO A 385 -24.20 11.79 5.65
N SER A 386 -24.29 13.12 5.56
CA SER A 386 -25.50 13.82 5.10
C SER A 386 -25.84 13.53 3.63
N LEU A 387 -24.90 13.06 2.84
CA LEU A 387 -25.07 12.60 1.46
C LEU A 387 -25.25 11.08 1.35
N GLY A 388 -25.28 10.38 2.47
CA GLY A 388 -25.51 8.95 2.56
C GLY A 388 -24.28 8.07 2.35
N PHE A 389 -23.08 8.60 2.58
CA PHE A 389 -21.83 7.82 2.59
C PHE A 389 -20.85 8.31 3.67
N LEU A 390 -20.09 7.39 4.24
CA LEU A 390 -18.95 7.68 5.09
C LEU A 390 -17.66 7.46 4.29
N GLY A 391 -16.72 8.39 4.43
CA GLY A 391 -15.41 8.29 3.82
C GLY A 391 -15.03 9.53 3.03
N GLY A 392 -13.92 9.47 2.32
CA GLY A 392 -13.38 10.58 1.56
C GLY A 392 -12.57 10.12 0.36
N ALA A 393 -11.98 11.10 -0.30
CA ALA A 393 -11.11 10.88 -1.44
C ALA A 393 -10.05 11.97 -1.55
N LYS A 394 -8.88 11.59 -2.01
CA LYS A 394 -7.97 12.54 -2.64
C LYS A 394 -8.26 12.59 -4.14
N ILE A 395 -8.27 13.79 -4.68
CA ILE A 395 -8.39 14.07 -6.11
C ILE A 395 -7.09 14.68 -6.57
N HIS A 396 -6.49 14.12 -7.62
CA HIS A 396 -5.16 14.55 -8.03
C HIS A 396 -4.98 14.54 -9.55
N SER A 397 -4.15 15.48 -10.03
CA SER A 397 -3.63 15.40 -11.39
C SER A 397 -2.62 14.27 -11.47
N SER A 398 -2.60 13.56 -12.58
CA SER A 398 -1.56 12.61 -12.90
C SER A 398 -1.24 12.67 -14.38
N GLN A 399 -0.01 12.36 -14.72
CA GLN A 399 0.42 12.31 -16.10
C GLN A 399 0.52 10.87 -16.58
N ALA A 400 0.29 10.66 -17.89
CA ALA A 400 0.61 9.41 -18.53
C ALA A 400 2.12 9.15 -18.40
N THR A 401 2.50 7.90 -18.16
CA THR A 401 3.91 7.49 -18.23
C THR A 401 4.41 7.58 -19.68
N GLY A 402 5.74 7.67 -19.88
CA GLY A 402 6.37 7.71 -21.19
C GLY A 402 6.21 6.46 -22.07
N THR A 403 5.25 5.60 -21.79
CA THR A 403 4.99 4.32 -22.48
C THR A 403 4.05 4.50 -23.67
N PRO A 404 4.54 4.49 -24.94
CA PRO A 404 3.72 4.81 -26.12
C PRO A 404 2.60 3.80 -26.37
N ILE A 405 2.85 2.50 -26.15
CA ILE A 405 1.91 1.43 -26.49
C ILE A 405 0.68 1.44 -25.57
N SER A 406 0.81 1.85 -24.31
CA SER A 406 -0.29 1.96 -23.36
C SER A 406 -0.92 3.36 -23.28
N THR A 407 -0.68 4.20 -24.26
CA THR A 407 -1.29 5.54 -24.36
C THR A 407 -2.82 5.43 -24.39
N ALA A 408 -3.47 6.23 -23.57
CA ALA A 408 -4.93 6.37 -23.63
C ALA A 408 -5.30 7.11 -24.92
N LEU A 409 -6.35 6.65 -25.59
CA LEU A 409 -6.89 7.24 -26.82
C LEU A 409 -8.34 7.68 -26.60
N PRO A 410 -8.83 8.71 -27.32
CA PRO A 410 -10.22 9.12 -27.28
C PRO A 410 -11.15 7.97 -27.67
N LYS A 411 -12.36 7.98 -27.09
CA LYS A 411 -13.38 7.00 -27.42
C LYS A 411 -13.73 7.06 -28.92
N GLY A 412 -13.73 5.88 -29.57
CA GLY A 412 -14.00 5.75 -31.00
C GLY A 412 -12.74 5.65 -31.86
N THR A 413 -11.55 5.87 -31.30
CA THR A 413 -10.30 5.55 -32.01
C THR A 413 -10.23 4.03 -32.24
N PRO A 414 -9.87 3.58 -33.46
CA PRO A 414 -9.67 2.15 -33.72
C PRO A 414 -8.66 1.52 -32.76
N THR A 415 -8.90 0.26 -32.36
CA THR A 415 -8.04 -0.44 -31.39
C THR A 415 -6.95 -1.28 -32.06
N TRP A 416 -6.86 -1.28 -33.38
CA TRP A 416 -5.89 -2.02 -34.19
C TRP A 416 -5.74 -1.41 -35.60
N GLY A 417 -4.72 -1.84 -36.34
CA GLY A 417 -4.47 -1.42 -37.73
C GLY A 417 -3.94 -0.01 -37.86
N MET A 418 -4.09 0.60 -39.06
CA MET A 418 -3.57 1.95 -39.36
C MET A 418 -4.24 3.02 -38.50
N GLY A 419 -5.57 2.99 -38.35
CA GLY A 419 -6.27 3.96 -37.54
C GLY A 419 -5.86 3.96 -36.07
N TYR A 420 -5.37 2.82 -35.51
CA TYR A 420 -4.76 2.78 -34.19
C TYR A 420 -3.41 3.51 -34.17
N LYS A 421 -2.56 3.29 -35.19
CA LYS A 421 -1.26 3.97 -35.30
C LYS A 421 -1.41 5.48 -35.48
N GLU A 422 -2.32 5.90 -36.32
CA GLU A 422 -2.67 7.32 -36.53
C GLU A 422 -3.20 7.96 -35.24
N GLY A 423 -4.06 7.24 -34.47
CA GLY A 423 -4.53 7.69 -33.18
C GLY A 423 -3.41 7.79 -32.14
N LEU A 424 -2.44 6.87 -32.13
CA LEU A 424 -1.26 6.99 -31.28
C LEU A 424 -0.41 8.20 -31.64
N GLU A 425 -0.18 8.44 -32.91
CA GLU A 425 0.59 9.59 -33.41
C GLU A 425 -0.09 10.91 -33.03
N GLU A 426 -1.42 11.00 -33.22
CA GLU A 426 -2.19 12.20 -32.92
C GLU A 426 -2.25 12.51 -31.42
N TRP A 427 -2.42 11.46 -30.55
CA TRP A 427 -2.77 11.67 -29.14
C TRP A 427 -1.65 11.36 -28.15
N TYR A 428 -0.52 10.84 -28.58
CA TYR A 428 0.61 10.59 -27.69
C TYR A 428 1.19 11.92 -27.17
N GLY A 429 1.23 12.06 -25.86
CA GLY A 429 1.63 13.31 -25.22
C GLY A 429 0.53 14.38 -25.13
N HIS A 430 -0.64 14.15 -25.71
CA HIS A 430 -1.75 15.10 -25.77
C HIS A 430 -2.87 14.80 -24.74
N SER A 431 -2.57 14.07 -23.68
CA SER A 431 -3.55 13.75 -22.64
C SER A 431 -3.02 13.98 -21.23
N MET A 432 -3.93 14.41 -20.35
CA MET A 432 -3.72 14.44 -18.90
C MET A 432 -4.80 13.64 -18.18
N LYS A 433 -4.55 13.26 -16.93
CA LYS A 433 -5.51 12.53 -16.09
C LYS A 433 -5.85 13.31 -14.83
N ILE A 434 -7.13 13.24 -14.46
CA ILE A 434 -7.59 13.56 -13.11
C ILE A 434 -7.97 12.22 -12.49
N SER A 435 -7.30 11.85 -11.41
CA SER A 435 -7.51 10.57 -10.74
C SER A 435 -8.09 10.78 -9.35
N ILE A 436 -8.92 9.83 -8.92
CA ILE A 436 -9.38 9.76 -7.54
C ILE A 436 -8.84 8.50 -6.87
N THR A 437 -8.59 8.61 -5.58
CA THR A 437 -8.35 7.48 -4.68
C THR A 437 -9.29 7.65 -3.49
N THR A 438 -10.17 6.66 -3.26
CA THR A 438 -11.21 6.76 -2.24
C THR A 438 -10.94 5.85 -1.06
N THR A 439 -11.59 6.13 0.06
CA THR A 439 -11.74 5.18 1.15
C THR A 439 -12.63 4.01 0.72
N CYS A 440 -12.44 2.88 1.37
CA CYS A 440 -13.38 1.76 1.41
C CYS A 440 -13.53 1.33 2.86
N GLN A 441 -14.76 1.25 3.34
CA GLN A 441 -15.02 0.90 4.73
C GLN A 441 -14.90 -0.61 4.96
N SER A 442 -14.77 -0.99 6.22
CA SER A 442 -14.79 -2.38 6.63
C SER A 442 -16.22 -2.83 6.94
N TYR A 443 -16.59 -4.04 6.54
CA TYR A 443 -17.94 -4.59 6.72
C TYR A 443 -17.89 -6.00 7.32
N ARG A 444 -18.96 -6.39 8.01
CA ARG A 444 -19.10 -7.71 8.65
C ARG A 444 -18.95 -8.86 7.67
N ASP A 445 -19.54 -8.74 6.49
CA ASP A 445 -19.60 -9.77 5.46
C ASP A 445 -18.46 -9.69 4.42
N ILE A 446 -17.53 -8.74 4.60
CA ILE A 446 -16.29 -8.63 3.83
C ILE A 446 -15.13 -9.18 4.66
N TYR A 447 -14.54 -10.30 4.22
CA TYR A 447 -13.54 -11.01 5.02
C TYR A 447 -12.64 -11.92 4.20
N LEU A 448 -11.59 -12.40 4.84
CA LEU A 448 -10.63 -13.36 4.32
C LEU A 448 -10.67 -14.64 5.16
N ASP A 449 -10.64 -15.80 4.49
CA ASP A 449 -10.51 -17.09 5.14
C ASP A 449 -9.71 -18.07 4.25
N LEU A 450 -9.56 -19.32 4.65
CA LEU A 450 -8.96 -20.36 3.81
C LEU A 450 -10.03 -21.01 2.94
N ASP A 451 -9.71 -21.22 1.66
CA ASP A 451 -10.63 -21.88 0.73
C ASP A 451 -10.66 -23.39 1.00
N PRO A 452 -11.85 -23.99 1.21
CA PRO A 452 -11.95 -25.41 1.49
C PRO A 452 -11.79 -26.28 0.24
N ASN A 453 -11.86 -25.70 -0.97
CA ASN A 453 -11.91 -26.46 -2.23
C ASN A 453 -10.63 -26.31 -3.07
N TYR A 454 -9.89 -25.21 -2.88
CA TYR A 454 -8.74 -24.91 -3.72
C TYR A 454 -7.45 -24.82 -2.90
N ASN A 455 -6.46 -25.55 -3.38
CA ASN A 455 -5.11 -25.56 -2.80
C ASN A 455 -4.11 -25.00 -3.81
N ASP A 456 -2.97 -24.54 -3.30
CA ASP A 456 -1.81 -24.22 -4.12
C ASP A 456 -1.09 -25.50 -4.60
N HIS A 457 -0.02 -25.32 -5.36
CA HIS A 457 0.77 -26.43 -5.90
C HIS A 457 1.47 -27.30 -4.84
N ARG A 458 1.44 -26.89 -3.58
CA ARG A 458 1.98 -27.63 -2.41
C ARG A 458 0.90 -28.33 -1.60
N GLY A 459 -0.36 -28.20 -2.01
CA GLY A 459 -1.50 -28.76 -1.29
C GLY A 459 -1.98 -27.92 -0.11
N LEU A 460 -1.49 -26.68 0.07
CA LEU A 460 -1.95 -25.78 1.11
C LEU A 460 -3.17 -24.98 0.63
N PRO A 461 -4.21 -24.79 1.48
CA PRO A 461 -5.40 -24.01 1.12
C PRO A 461 -5.05 -22.61 0.62
N LEU A 462 -5.72 -22.17 -0.46
CA LEU A 462 -5.63 -20.81 -0.94
C LEU A 462 -6.32 -19.84 0.04
N LEU A 463 -5.88 -18.59 0.04
CA LEU A 463 -6.63 -17.53 0.71
C LEU A 463 -7.89 -17.24 -0.09
N ARG A 464 -9.05 -17.22 0.58
CA ARG A 464 -10.33 -16.87 -0.03
C ARG A 464 -10.74 -15.47 0.38
N MET A 465 -11.07 -14.65 -0.59
CA MET A 465 -11.59 -13.30 -0.43
C MET A 465 -13.09 -13.29 -0.68
N THR A 466 -13.87 -12.86 0.29
CA THR A 466 -15.28 -12.52 0.13
C THR A 466 -15.39 -11.00 0.11
N PHE A 467 -15.60 -10.41 -1.09
CA PHE A 467 -15.59 -8.96 -1.28
C PHE A 467 -16.48 -8.54 -2.45
N ASN A 468 -17.32 -7.54 -2.23
CA ASN A 468 -18.00 -6.78 -3.27
C ASN A 468 -18.13 -5.32 -2.84
N TRP A 469 -18.36 -4.42 -3.81
CA TRP A 469 -18.62 -3.02 -3.51
C TRP A 469 -19.95 -2.87 -2.74
N LYS A 470 -19.94 -1.98 -1.76
CA LYS A 470 -21.13 -1.61 -1.01
C LYS A 470 -21.71 -0.29 -1.52
N GLU A 471 -22.95 -0.04 -1.17
CA GLU A 471 -23.66 1.18 -1.59
C GLU A 471 -22.92 2.45 -1.16
N ASN A 472 -22.29 2.43 0.00
CA ASN A 472 -21.48 3.52 0.53
C ASN A 472 -20.39 3.97 -0.46
N GLU A 473 -19.56 3.02 -0.94
CA GLU A 473 -18.48 3.30 -1.89
C GLU A 473 -19.00 3.74 -3.25
N LEU A 474 -20.11 3.17 -3.69
CA LEU A 474 -20.73 3.53 -4.96
C LEU A 474 -21.33 4.94 -4.92
N LYS A 475 -21.98 5.37 -3.81
CA LYS A 475 -22.45 6.73 -3.60
C LYS A 475 -21.30 7.74 -3.60
N LEU A 476 -20.22 7.44 -2.90
CA LEU A 476 -19.00 8.26 -2.91
C LEU A 476 -18.46 8.42 -4.34
N GLN A 477 -18.38 7.33 -5.12
CA GLN A 477 -17.95 7.35 -6.51
C GLN A 477 -18.84 8.25 -7.39
N GLN A 478 -20.16 8.23 -7.21
CA GLN A 478 -21.06 9.10 -7.97
C GLN A 478 -20.91 10.58 -7.59
N HIS A 479 -20.70 10.88 -6.30
CA HIS A 479 -20.41 12.24 -5.85
C HIS A 479 -19.12 12.78 -6.49
N LEU A 480 -18.06 12.00 -6.44
CA LEU A 480 -16.74 12.36 -7.02
C LEU A 480 -16.78 12.49 -8.54
N LYS A 481 -17.62 11.72 -9.23
CA LYS A 481 -17.86 11.88 -10.67
C LYS A 481 -18.35 13.29 -11.01
N GLY A 482 -19.21 13.86 -10.17
CA GLY A 482 -19.66 15.25 -10.32
C GLY A 482 -18.53 16.26 -10.16
N ILE A 483 -17.71 16.11 -9.11
CA ILE A 483 -16.56 16.99 -8.85
C ILE A 483 -15.55 16.94 -10.00
N VAL A 484 -15.12 15.75 -10.41
CA VAL A 484 -14.17 15.56 -11.51
C VAL A 484 -14.76 16.08 -12.83
N GLY A 485 -16.07 15.90 -13.04
CA GLY A 485 -16.78 16.44 -14.21
C GLY A 485 -16.74 17.97 -14.28
N ASN A 486 -16.91 18.65 -13.13
CA ASN A 486 -16.82 20.11 -13.07
C ASN A 486 -15.38 20.60 -13.37
N ILE A 487 -14.36 19.95 -12.80
CA ILE A 487 -12.95 20.27 -13.08
C ILE A 487 -12.64 20.04 -14.57
N ALA A 488 -13.07 18.91 -15.13
CA ALA A 488 -12.86 18.59 -16.54
C ALA A 488 -13.54 19.62 -17.46
N LYS A 489 -14.74 20.07 -17.13
CA LYS A 489 -15.47 21.10 -17.90
C LYS A 489 -14.70 22.44 -17.91
N GLU A 490 -14.17 22.86 -16.76
CA GLU A 490 -13.39 24.11 -16.66
C GLU A 490 -12.05 24.03 -17.41
N LEU A 491 -11.44 22.84 -17.49
CA LEU A 491 -10.24 22.61 -18.29
C LEU A 491 -10.50 22.64 -19.79
N ASN A 492 -11.73 22.48 -20.22
CA ASN A 492 -12.20 22.57 -21.62
C ASN A 492 -11.40 21.71 -22.62
N PRO A 493 -11.34 20.37 -22.46
CA PRO A 493 -10.63 19.49 -23.38
C PRO A 493 -11.40 19.29 -24.69
N ASP A 494 -10.70 18.96 -25.78
CA ASP A 494 -11.30 18.56 -27.07
C ASP A 494 -12.11 17.26 -26.96
N SER A 495 -11.66 16.34 -26.09
CA SER A 495 -12.36 15.10 -25.81
C SER A 495 -12.04 14.61 -24.38
N MET A 496 -12.95 13.82 -23.81
CA MET A 496 -12.71 13.20 -22.50
C MET A 496 -13.34 11.82 -22.40
N SER A 497 -12.76 11.00 -21.53
CA SER A 497 -13.37 9.77 -21.07
C SER A 497 -13.35 9.70 -19.53
N MET A 498 -14.46 9.31 -18.94
CA MET A 498 -14.60 9.16 -17.48
C MET A 498 -14.76 7.69 -17.11
N SER A 499 -14.09 7.29 -16.03
CA SER A 499 -14.17 5.93 -15.48
C SER A 499 -14.52 6.01 -14.00
N PHE A 500 -15.76 5.68 -13.67
CA PHE A 500 -16.30 5.63 -12.31
C PHE A 500 -17.16 4.39 -12.16
N LEU A 501 -17.25 3.86 -10.93
CA LEU A 501 -18.14 2.75 -10.62
C LEU A 501 -19.59 3.23 -10.65
N PRO A 502 -20.47 2.66 -11.48
CA PRO A 502 -21.89 2.98 -11.43
C PRO A 502 -22.53 2.38 -10.17
N MET A 503 -23.73 2.86 -9.81
CA MET A 503 -24.57 2.21 -8.80
C MET A 503 -24.84 0.77 -9.22
N GLY A 504 -24.72 -0.18 -8.27
CA GLY A 504 -24.88 -1.61 -8.50
C GLY A 504 -23.69 -2.30 -9.18
N ALA A 505 -22.54 -1.64 -9.30
CA ALA A 505 -21.34 -2.27 -9.84
C ALA A 505 -20.84 -3.39 -8.92
N ASP A 506 -20.50 -4.52 -9.51
CA ASP A 506 -19.75 -5.60 -8.84
C ASP A 506 -18.25 -5.37 -8.89
N PHE A 507 -17.55 -5.96 -7.93
CA PHE A 507 -16.09 -5.98 -7.90
C PHE A 507 -15.55 -6.83 -9.06
N ASP A 508 -14.74 -6.22 -9.91
CA ASP A 508 -14.12 -6.88 -11.04
C ASP A 508 -12.59 -6.87 -10.91
N LEU A 509 -12.05 -7.97 -10.38
CA LEU A 509 -10.61 -8.14 -10.18
C LEU A 509 -9.80 -7.98 -11.46
N THR A 510 -10.42 -8.20 -12.64
CA THR A 510 -9.73 -8.02 -13.92
C THR A 510 -9.42 -6.57 -14.26
N LYS A 511 -10.10 -5.63 -13.60
CA LYS A 511 -9.92 -4.17 -13.78
C LYS A 511 -9.03 -3.53 -12.71
N TYR A 512 -8.80 -4.22 -11.59
CA TYR A 512 -8.06 -3.65 -10.45
C TYR A 512 -6.66 -4.24 -10.35
N VAL A 513 -5.68 -3.37 -10.29
CA VAL A 513 -4.25 -3.70 -10.19
C VAL A 513 -3.54 -2.88 -9.10
N SER A 514 -4.24 -2.59 -8.01
CA SER A 514 -3.67 -1.81 -6.90
C SER A 514 -3.18 -2.72 -5.77
N THR A 515 -2.10 -2.30 -5.10
CA THR A 515 -1.54 -2.98 -3.92
C THR A 515 -2.19 -2.53 -2.61
N HIS A 516 -3.21 -1.70 -2.66
CA HIS A 516 -3.82 -1.06 -1.48
C HIS A 516 -4.81 -1.98 -0.74
N ASN A 517 -4.42 -3.23 -0.53
CA ASN A 517 -5.14 -4.17 0.32
C ASN A 517 -4.79 -3.90 1.78
N VAL A 518 -5.79 -3.75 2.64
CA VAL A 518 -5.62 -3.51 4.08
C VAL A 518 -6.52 -4.40 4.92
N GLY A 519 -6.20 -4.51 6.20
CA GLY A 519 -6.98 -5.32 7.14
C GLY A 519 -6.75 -6.82 7.02
N GLY A 520 -7.57 -7.61 7.70
CA GLY A 520 -7.48 -9.07 7.78
C GLY A 520 -6.67 -9.59 8.98
N ALA A 521 -5.79 -8.78 9.56
CA ALA A 521 -5.13 -9.07 10.84
C ALA A 521 -4.92 -7.74 11.57
N VAL A 522 -6.03 -7.09 11.91
CA VAL A 522 -6.04 -5.70 12.36
C VAL A 522 -5.44 -5.51 13.74
N MET A 523 -4.83 -4.34 13.95
CA MET A 523 -4.37 -3.87 15.24
C MET A 523 -5.51 -3.21 16.03
N GLY A 524 -5.44 -3.26 17.35
CA GLY A 524 -6.45 -2.65 18.24
C GLY A 524 -6.09 -2.79 19.69
N ASP A 525 -6.95 -2.25 20.57
CA ASP A 525 -6.77 -2.29 22.01
C ASP A 525 -7.46 -3.50 22.69
N ASN A 526 -8.23 -4.27 21.91
CA ASN A 526 -9.03 -5.36 22.45
C ASN A 526 -8.78 -6.67 21.66
N PRO A 527 -8.25 -7.73 22.33
CA PRO A 527 -7.97 -9.01 21.68
C PRO A 527 -9.22 -9.73 21.16
N LYS A 528 -10.43 -9.34 21.58
CA LYS A 528 -11.68 -9.89 21.03
C LYS A 528 -12.03 -9.32 19.65
N THR A 529 -11.48 -8.16 19.30
CA THR A 529 -11.80 -7.45 18.05
C THR A 529 -10.59 -7.21 17.15
N SER A 530 -9.38 -7.51 17.62
CA SER A 530 -8.14 -7.33 16.86
C SER A 530 -7.21 -8.53 17.00
N ALA A 531 -6.44 -8.81 15.94
CA ALA A 531 -5.44 -9.88 15.94
C ALA A 531 -4.12 -9.44 16.57
N LEU A 532 -3.84 -8.13 16.50
CA LEU A 532 -2.59 -7.51 16.91
C LEU A 532 -2.86 -6.38 17.90
N ASN A 533 -1.91 -6.16 18.83
CA ASN A 533 -1.90 -4.96 19.65
C ASN A 533 -1.30 -3.75 18.91
N LYS A 534 -1.21 -2.59 19.55
CA LYS A 534 -0.70 -1.35 18.93
C LYS A 534 0.76 -1.43 18.44
N TYR A 535 1.53 -2.40 18.89
CA TYR A 535 2.90 -2.65 18.48
C TYR A 535 3.03 -3.77 17.45
N LEU A 536 1.93 -4.11 16.76
CA LEU A 536 1.87 -5.16 15.74
C LEU A 536 2.22 -6.57 16.27
N GLN A 537 2.25 -6.74 17.59
CA GLN A 537 2.47 -8.02 18.24
C GLN A 537 1.17 -8.81 18.27
N SER A 538 1.22 -10.09 17.91
CA SER A 538 0.08 -11.00 18.04
C SER A 538 -0.35 -11.11 19.50
N TRP A 539 -1.65 -11.01 19.78
CA TRP A 539 -2.20 -11.22 21.11
C TRP A 539 -1.99 -12.67 21.60
N ASP A 540 -2.09 -13.63 20.68
CA ASP A 540 -2.00 -15.06 21.03
C ASP A 540 -0.55 -15.56 21.14
N VAL A 541 0.34 -15.05 20.28
CA VAL A 541 1.71 -15.54 20.13
C VAL A 541 2.68 -14.36 20.26
N HIS A 542 3.12 -14.09 21.49
CA HIS A 542 3.77 -12.83 21.85
C HIS A 542 5.16 -12.59 21.25
N ASN A 543 5.80 -13.57 20.63
CA ASN A 543 7.06 -13.38 19.89
C ASN A 543 6.84 -13.32 18.36
N VAL A 544 5.58 -13.15 17.91
CA VAL A 544 5.22 -12.94 16.51
C VAL A 544 4.75 -11.50 16.31
N PHE A 545 5.40 -10.79 15.38
CA PHE A 545 5.06 -9.43 14.97
C PHE A 545 4.65 -9.42 13.49
N VAL A 546 3.57 -8.71 13.16
CA VAL A 546 2.97 -8.77 11.80
C VAL A 546 2.81 -7.38 11.20
N PRO A 547 3.92 -6.69 10.82
CA PRO A 547 3.85 -5.38 10.21
C PRO A 547 3.34 -5.44 8.77
N GLY A 548 2.59 -4.43 8.37
CA GLY A 548 2.07 -4.28 7.01
C GLY A 548 0.64 -3.75 6.97
N GLY A 549 0.08 -3.66 5.77
CA GLY A 549 -1.30 -3.21 5.56
C GLY A 549 -2.37 -4.12 6.20
N ASN A 550 -2.01 -5.37 6.52
CA ASN A 550 -2.89 -6.28 7.26
C ASN A 550 -3.32 -5.75 8.63
N ALA A 551 -2.50 -4.88 9.23
CA ALA A 551 -2.74 -4.33 10.57
C ALA A 551 -3.75 -3.18 10.60
N PHE A 552 -4.13 -2.63 9.47
CA PHE A 552 -5.03 -1.47 9.41
C PHE A 552 -6.45 -1.86 9.82
N PRO A 553 -7.04 -1.21 10.84
CA PRO A 553 -8.44 -1.45 11.24
C PRO A 553 -9.43 -1.06 10.14
N GLN A 554 -9.06 -0.08 9.30
CA GLN A 554 -9.83 0.45 8.18
C GLN A 554 -8.91 1.07 7.13
N ASN A 555 -9.43 1.30 5.93
CA ASN A 555 -8.73 2.05 4.89
C ASN A 555 -9.05 3.55 4.98
N PHE A 556 -8.17 4.38 4.43
CA PHE A 556 -8.35 5.82 4.27
C PHE A 556 -7.91 6.25 2.85
N GLN A 557 -8.19 7.49 2.45
CA GLN A 557 -7.88 8.01 1.10
C GLN A 557 -6.38 8.18 0.83
N ALA A 558 -5.54 8.22 1.87
CA ALA A 558 -4.09 8.27 1.72
C ALA A 558 -3.51 6.93 1.23
N ASN A 559 -2.37 6.98 0.54
CA ASN A 559 -1.65 5.76 0.18
C ASN A 559 -1.13 5.08 1.47
N PRO A 560 -1.28 3.75 1.64
CA PRO A 560 -1.01 3.10 2.92
C PRO A 560 0.48 3.03 3.30
N THR A 561 1.40 3.26 2.35
CA THR A 561 2.83 3.00 2.54
C THR A 561 3.44 3.84 3.65
N ASP A 562 3.04 5.10 3.80
CA ASP A 562 3.56 5.98 4.86
C ASP A 562 3.19 5.44 6.25
N THR A 563 1.93 5.10 6.43
CA THR A 563 1.45 4.49 7.68
C THR A 563 2.08 3.11 7.93
N ILE A 564 2.28 2.28 6.88
CA ILE A 564 3.01 1.00 7.03
C ILE A 564 4.43 1.25 7.55
N GLY A 565 5.14 2.25 7.01
CA GLY A 565 6.47 2.63 7.47
C GLY A 565 6.44 3.08 8.93
N ALA A 566 5.54 3.99 9.28
CA ALA A 566 5.42 4.55 10.63
C ALA A 566 5.11 3.48 11.69
N ILE A 567 4.07 2.66 11.49
CA ILE A 567 3.71 1.60 12.46
C ILE A 567 4.78 0.51 12.57
N THR A 568 5.49 0.21 11.47
CA THR A 568 6.62 -0.73 11.49
C THR A 568 7.76 -0.20 12.35
N LEU A 569 8.13 1.08 12.20
CA LEU A 569 9.16 1.73 13.00
C LEU A 569 8.75 1.84 14.49
N MET A 570 7.48 2.12 14.77
CA MET A 570 6.94 2.12 16.12
C MET A 570 7.05 0.73 16.77
N ALA A 571 6.70 -0.32 16.03
CA ALA A 571 6.83 -1.69 16.51
C ALA A 571 8.30 -2.09 16.74
N ALA A 572 9.19 -1.76 15.82
CA ALA A 572 10.63 -1.99 15.98
C ALA A 572 11.19 -1.28 17.21
N GLN A 573 10.75 -0.05 17.49
CA GLN A 573 11.14 0.68 18.68
C GLN A 573 10.63 0.01 19.96
N ALA A 574 9.37 -0.45 19.98
CA ALA A 574 8.81 -1.18 21.13
C ALA A 574 9.53 -2.52 21.37
N ILE A 575 9.94 -3.23 20.33
CA ILE A 575 10.77 -4.42 20.47
C ILE A 575 12.08 -4.08 21.19
N LYS A 576 12.80 -3.05 20.73
CA LYS A 576 14.08 -2.62 21.31
C LYS A 576 13.95 -2.16 22.76
N ASP A 577 12.97 -1.34 23.06
CA ASP A 577 12.85 -0.67 24.36
C ASP A 577 12.19 -1.51 25.44
N GLN A 578 11.29 -2.42 25.04
CA GLN A 578 10.42 -3.16 25.96
C GLN A 578 10.61 -4.67 25.81
N TYR A 579 10.37 -5.24 24.62
CA TYR A 579 10.34 -6.69 24.43
C TYR A 579 11.70 -7.35 24.72
N LEU A 580 12.80 -6.78 24.26
CA LEU A 580 14.14 -7.35 24.51
C LEU A 580 14.54 -7.30 25.99
N LYS A 581 13.99 -6.37 26.77
CA LYS A 581 14.26 -6.26 28.21
C LYS A 581 13.41 -7.24 29.03
N ASN A 582 12.18 -7.49 28.56
CA ASN A 582 11.24 -8.40 29.21
C ASN A 582 10.36 -9.09 28.16
N PRO A 583 10.84 -10.22 27.57
CA PRO A 583 10.08 -10.93 26.55
C PRO A 583 8.72 -11.41 27.05
N GLY A 584 7.64 -10.97 26.39
CA GLY A 584 6.27 -11.27 26.76
C GLY A 584 5.27 -10.37 26.02
N PRO A 585 3.99 -10.37 26.41
CA PRO A 585 3.00 -9.44 25.89
C PRO A 585 3.38 -7.99 26.21
N LEU A 586 3.51 -7.17 25.18
CA LEU A 586 3.82 -5.72 25.31
C LEU A 586 2.62 -4.91 25.79
N VAL A 587 1.41 -5.43 25.59
CA VAL A 587 0.16 -4.86 26.08
C VAL A 587 -0.57 -5.96 26.82
N GLN A 588 -1.08 -5.66 28.01
CA GLN A 588 -1.93 -6.60 28.77
C GLN A 588 -3.33 -6.62 28.16
N ALA A 589 -3.91 -7.82 28.00
CA ALA A 589 -5.24 -8.03 27.44
C ALA A 589 -6.36 -7.73 28.47
#